data_3f6459bb80549629b41f69bf578b0a64
#
_entry.id   3f6459bb80549629b41f69bf578b0a64
#
_cell.length_a   1.000
_cell.length_b   1.000
_cell.length_c   1.000
_cell.angle_alpha   90.00
_cell.angle_beta   90.00
_cell.angle_gamma   90.00
#
_symmetry.space_group_name_H-M   'P 1'
#
loop_
_entity.id
_entity.type
_entity.pdbx_description
1 polymer ?
#
loop_
_entity_poly.entity_id
_entity_poly.type
_entity_poly.pdbx_seq_one_letter_code
_entity_poly.pdbx_strand_id
1 'polypeptide(L)'
;MPLPTLLARLTATCLLAALLLQPAVAATEAKTFKLCWSIFAGWMPWGYAANEGIMQKWADKYGIRVEISEVPDYVGSIERYSAGEFDACSMTNMDALTIPAAAGVDSTALIIGDFSNGADAILLRGPGLTLKDLKGKTVLLVENSVSHYLLSRALEWALLKPEDVTIQHVSDTQIAEAFLAGQGDAVITWNPILAKIKQQAQVSQVFSSNLIPGEIVDLTVVNSKVLAAHPELGKALTGAWFETQRLMGMPTDTGRAAQAKMASAAGTTPEDFSQQLDTLRSFYSPRYALAFARANKMPELMQRVAQFADQQKLLGNDGKGLDKLGIAFSGERSLGNAENILLRFDGSYMQMAAEKNL
;
A
#
# COMPACT_ATOMS: atom_id res chain seq x y z
N MET A 1 -61.05 66.62 -2.96
CA MET A 1 -60.20 66.06 -1.88
C MET A 1 -59.56 64.80 -2.39
N PRO A 2 -58.23 64.63 -2.46
CA PRO A 2 -57.61 63.59 -3.18
C PRO A 2 -57.31 62.36 -2.30
N LEU A 3 -57.70 61.18 -2.75
CA LEU A 3 -57.11 59.91 -2.38
C LEU A 3 -56.13 59.53 -3.50
N PRO A 4 -54.83 59.61 -3.27
CA PRO A 4 -53.94 58.56 -3.73
C PRO A 4 -52.68 58.48 -2.88
N THR A 5 -52.66 57.82 -1.75
CA THR A 5 -51.36 57.53 -1.01
C THR A 5 -51.34 56.17 -0.35
N LEU A 6 -52.40 55.35 -0.49
CA LEU A 6 -52.37 53.98 0.12
C LEU A 6 -51.92 52.87 -0.80
N LEU A 7 -51.98 53.03 -2.13
CA LEU A 7 -51.58 51.96 -3.07
C LEU A 7 -50.06 51.89 -3.30
N ALA A 8 -49.33 53.00 -3.08
CA ALA A 8 -47.84 53.01 -3.33
C ALA A 8 -47.03 52.37 -2.21
N ARG A 9 -47.62 52.15 -1.02
CA ARG A 9 -46.88 51.50 0.11
C ARG A 9 -46.98 49.96 0.14
N LEU A 10 -47.98 49.37 -0.49
CA LEU A 10 -48.17 47.93 -0.56
C LEU A 10 -47.27 47.27 -1.64
N THR A 11 -46.91 47.97 -2.71
CA THR A 11 -46.08 47.44 -3.78
C THR A 11 -44.60 47.40 -3.43
N ALA A 12 -44.12 48.33 -2.56
CA ALA A 12 -42.74 48.37 -2.12
C ALA A 12 -42.38 47.25 -1.10
N THR A 13 -43.38 46.78 -0.32
CA THR A 13 -43.16 45.73 0.70
C THR A 13 -43.16 44.33 0.09
N CYS A 14 -43.83 44.11 -1.02
CA CYS A 14 -43.84 42.81 -1.73
C CYS A 14 -42.55 42.58 -2.56
N LEU A 15 -41.86 43.63 -3.03
CA LEU A 15 -40.60 43.48 -3.75
C LEU A 15 -39.42 43.20 -2.84
N LEU A 16 -39.43 43.62 -1.55
CA LEU A 16 -38.36 43.32 -0.60
C LEU A 16 -38.47 41.89 -0.05
N ALA A 17 -39.64 41.27 -0.03
CA ALA A 17 -39.82 39.90 0.44
C ALA A 17 -39.42 38.83 -0.60
N ALA A 18 -39.38 39.19 -1.89
CA ALA A 18 -38.97 38.25 -2.97
C ALA A 18 -37.46 38.09 -3.12
N LEU A 19 -36.64 38.97 -2.51
CA LEU A 19 -35.19 38.90 -2.56
C LEU A 19 -34.54 38.01 -1.46
N LEU A 20 -35.33 37.47 -0.53
CA LEU A 20 -34.84 36.63 0.57
C LEU A 20 -35.09 35.13 0.39
N LEU A 21 -35.70 34.72 -0.72
CA LEU A 21 -35.86 33.32 -1.09
C LEU A 21 -34.82 32.93 -2.14
N GLN A 22 -33.52 33.14 -1.81
CA GLN A 22 -32.46 32.34 -2.47
C GLN A 22 -32.63 30.93 -1.92
N PRO A 23 -32.85 29.90 -2.77
CA PRO A 23 -32.78 28.54 -2.29
C PRO A 23 -31.37 28.37 -1.70
N ALA A 24 -31.30 28.08 -0.41
CA ALA A 24 -30.07 27.59 0.17
C ALA A 24 -29.70 26.35 -0.65
N VAL A 25 -28.73 26.46 -1.56
CA VAL A 25 -28.10 25.32 -2.19
C VAL A 25 -27.54 24.56 -1.01
N ALA A 26 -28.23 23.50 -0.61
CA ALA A 26 -27.72 22.58 0.37
C ALA A 26 -26.35 22.13 -0.17
N ALA A 27 -25.28 22.56 0.48
CA ALA A 27 -23.95 22.08 0.13
C ALA A 27 -24.05 20.57 0.26
N THR A 28 -24.01 19.86 -0.86
CA THR A 28 -23.93 18.40 -0.86
C THR A 28 -22.73 18.05 -0.04
N GLU A 29 -22.96 17.35 1.06
CA GLU A 29 -21.87 16.93 1.95
C GLU A 29 -20.84 16.14 1.13
N ALA A 30 -19.57 16.57 1.21
CA ALA A 30 -18.50 15.95 0.42
C ALA A 30 -18.41 14.48 0.77
N LYS A 31 -18.41 13.60 -0.24
CA LYS A 31 -18.30 12.15 -0.03
C LYS A 31 -16.99 11.83 0.65
N THR A 32 -17.04 11.01 1.70
CA THR A 32 -15.89 10.58 2.48
C THR A 32 -15.45 9.19 2.02
N PHE A 33 -14.16 9.04 1.78
CA PHE A 33 -13.48 7.79 1.45
C PHE A 33 -12.45 7.46 2.52
N LYS A 34 -12.12 6.16 2.66
CA LYS A 34 -11.21 5.67 3.70
C LYS A 34 -10.06 4.91 3.08
N LEU A 35 -8.84 5.25 3.52
CA LEU A 35 -7.62 4.54 3.15
C LEU A 35 -6.95 3.94 4.40
N CYS A 36 -6.59 2.65 4.35
CA CYS A 36 -5.77 2.01 5.38
C CYS A 36 -4.31 1.83 4.94
N TRP A 37 -3.43 1.86 5.93
CA TRP A 37 -2.02 1.55 5.78
C TRP A 37 -1.46 1.04 7.11
N SER A 38 -0.34 0.34 7.09
CA SER A 38 0.38 -0.11 8.29
C SER A 38 1.82 0.41 8.28
N ILE A 39 2.47 0.39 9.45
CA ILE A 39 3.84 0.93 9.59
C ILE A 39 4.83 0.10 8.77
N PHE A 40 5.33 0.72 7.72
CA PHE A 40 6.41 0.29 6.87
C PHE A 40 7.12 1.51 6.30
N ALA A 41 8.44 1.50 6.18
CA ALA A 41 9.20 2.69 5.79
C ALA A 41 8.70 3.30 4.46
N GLY A 42 8.33 2.46 3.48
CA GLY A 42 7.80 2.87 2.18
C GLY A 42 6.38 3.46 2.23
N TRP A 43 5.58 3.18 3.28
CA TRP A 43 4.19 3.67 3.41
C TRP A 43 4.03 4.84 4.36
N MET A 44 5.07 5.23 5.10
CA MET A 44 5.07 6.42 5.97
C MET A 44 4.60 7.71 5.27
N PRO A 45 4.77 7.88 3.94
CA PRO A 45 4.20 9.02 3.23
C PRO A 45 2.70 9.21 3.41
N TRP A 46 1.90 8.17 3.65
CA TRP A 46 0.45 8.30 3.89
C TRP A 46 0.15 9.00 5.22
N GLY A 47 0.79 8.56 6.30
CA GLY A 47 0.67 9.22 7.61
C GLY A 47 1.13 10.67 7.57
N TYR A 48 2.25 10.93 6.88
CA TYR A 48 2.75 12.29 6.68
C TYR A 48 1.77 13.16 5.88
N ALA A 49 1.23 12.65 4.77
CA ALA A 49 0.27 13.38 3.93
C ALA A 49 -1.01 13.74 4.69
N ALA A 50 -1.46 12.85 5.59
CA ALA A 50 -2.61 13.11 6.45
C ALA A 50 -2.31 14.22 7.47
N ASN A 51 -1.18 14.11 8.19
CA ASN A 51 -0.83 15.00 9.30
C ASN A 51 -0.40 16.41 8.85
N GLU A 52 0.21 16.53 7.65
CA GLU A 52 0.70 17.80 7.11
C GLU A 52 -0.31 18.48 6.15
N GLY A 53 -1.54 17.99 6.07
CA GLY A 53 -2.60 18.59 5.26
C GLY A 53 -2.45 18.41 3.75
N ILE A 54 -1.49 17.59 3.29
CA ILE A 54 -1.29 17.32 1.85
C ILE A 54 -2.50 16.57 1.30
N MET A 55 -2.97 15.53 2.02
CA MET A 55 -4.16 14.79 1.59
C MET A 55 -5.39 15.69 1.57
N GLN A 56 -5.58 16.53 2.60
CA GLN A 56 -6.70 17.46 2.64
C GLN A 56 -6.70 18.42 1.44
N LYS A 57 -5.54 19.00 1.10
CA LYS A 57 -5.40 19.88 -0.08
C LYS A 57 -5.84 19.19 -1.37
N TRP A 58 -5.44 17.93 -1.58
CA TRP A 58 -5.82 17.20 -2.77
C TRP A 58 -7.29 16.76 -2.76
N ALA A 59 -7.82 16.40 -1.60
CA ALA A 59 -9.24 16.08 -1.41
C ALA A 59 -10.13 17.29 -1.70
N ASP A 60 -9.77 18.47 -1.16
CA ASP A 60 -10.49 19.74 -1.40
C ASP A 60 -10.51 20.12 -2.88
N LYS A 61 -9.39 19.90 -3.59
CA LYS A 61 -9.31 20.16 -5.04
C LYS A 61 -10.39 19.41 -5.82
N TYR A 62 -10.79 18.24 -5.34
CA TYR A 62 -11.77 17.37 -6.00
C TYR A 62 -13.13 17.32 -5.30
N GLY A 63 -13.35 18.12 -4.26
CA GLY A 63 -14.63 18.20 -3.56
C GLY A 63 -14.99 16.94 -2.78
N ILE A 64 -14.01 16.17 -2.32
CA ILE A 64 -14.17 14.95 -1.53
C ILE A 64 -13.49 15.06 -0.17
N ARG A 65 -13.69 14.06 0.69
CA ARG A 65 -12.92 13.84 1.93
C ARG A 65 -12.22 12.50 1.86
N VAL A 66 -11.01 12.43 2.41
CA VAL A 66 -10.26 11.18 2.52
C VAL A 66 -9.74 11.05 3.95
N GLU A 67 -10.19 10.00 4.62
CA GLU A 67 -9.71 9.62 5.94
C GLU A 67 -8.60 8.58 5.77
N ILE A 68 -7.40 8.87 6.28
CA ILE A 68 -6.26 7.96 6.26
C ILE A 68 -6.09 7.37 7.65
N SER A 69 -6.17 6.05 7.76
CA SER A 69 -6.09 5.32 9.03
C SER A 69 -4.88 4.39 9.05
N GLU A 70 -4.04 4.55 10.06
CA GLU A 70 -3.03 3.56 10.39
C GLU A 70 -3.72 2.36 11.06
N VAL A 71 -3.43 1.16 10.58
CA VAL A 71 -3.87 -0.11 11.15
C VAL A 71 -2.61 -0.91 11.50
N PRO A 72 -2.31 -1.14 12.79
CA PRO A 72 -1.06 -1.74 13.20
C PRO A 72 -0.81 -3.15 12.66
N ASP A 73 -1.87 -3.98 12.55
CA ASP A 73 -1.81 -5.32 11.98
C ASP A 73 -1.90 -5.25 10.45
N TYR A 74 -0.82 -5.62 9.78
CA TYR A 74 -0.71 -5.54 8.32
C TYR A 74 -1.76 -6.40 7.60
N VAL A 75 -1.82 -7.70 7.90
CA VAL A 75 -2.78 -8.60 7.25
C VAL A 75 -4.21 -8.21 7.62
N GLY A 76 -4.45 -7.89 8.90
CA GLY A 76 -5.75 -7.39 9.36
C GLY A 76 -6.20 -6.11 8.64
N SER A 77 -5.27 -5.22 8.24
CA SER A 77 -5.61 -4.04 7.43
C SER A 77 -6.19 -4.42 6.06
N ILE A 78 -5.60 -5.43 5.41
CA ILE A 78 -6.04 -5.92 4.10
C ILE A 78 -7.36 -6.68 4.19
N GLU A 79 -7.55 -7.46 5.25
CA GLU A 79 -8.81 -8.16 5.52
C GLU A 79 -9.97 -7.18 5.72
N ARG A 80 -9.73 -6.08 6.47
CA ARG A 80 -10.71 -5.01 6.66
C ARG A 80 -11.02 -4.27 5.35
N TYR A 81 -10.01 -4.05 4.50
CA TYR A 81 -10.23 -3.55 3.13
C TYR A 81 -11.10 -4.53 2.33
N SER A 82 -10.79 -5.82 2.38
CA SER A 82 -11.55 -6.86 1.69
C SER A 82 -12.99 -6.97 2.18
N ALA A 83 -13.23 -6.69 3.46
CA ALA A 83 -14.57 -6.62 4.06
C ALA A 83 -15.35 -5.32 3.71
N GLY A 84 -14.71 -4.36 3.01
CA GLY A 84 -15.33 -3.10 2.59
C GLY A 84 -15.36 -2.01 3.66
N GLU A 85 -14.55 -2.14 4.74
CA GLU A 85 -14.42 -1.07 5.74
C GLU A 85 -13.58 0.11 5.22
N PHE A 86 -12.72 -0.14 4.23
CA PHE A 86 -11.87 0.83 3.56
C PHE A 86 -12.08 0.77 2.04
N ASP A 87 -11.99 1.92 1.38
CA ASP A 87 -12.07 2.07 -0.07
C ASP A 87 -10.72 1.82 -0.75
N ALA A 88 -9.64 2.06 -0.01
CA ALA A 88 -8.25 1.87 -0.44
C ALA A 88 -7.38 1.34 0.70
N CYS A 89 -6.27 0.66 0.37
CA CYS A 89 -5.30 0.17 1.35
C CYS A 89 -3.90 0.05 0.73
N SER A 90 -2.85 0.21 1.56
CA SER A 90 -1.48 -0.13 1.16
C SER A 90 -1.20 -1.61 1.40
N MET A 91 -0.64 -2.29 0.41
CA MET A 91 -0.29 -3.70 0.49
C MET A 91 0.72 -4.09 -0.58
N THR A 92 1.34 -5.25 -0.45
CA THR A 92 2.24 -5.75 -1.49
C THR A 92 1.47 -6.35 -2.66
N ASN A 93 2.15 -6.52 -3.79
CA ASN A 93 1.59 -7.16 -4.99
C ASN A 93 1.14 -8.60 -4.73
N MET A 94 1.85 -9.34 -3.88
CA MET A 94 1.47 -10.70 -3.50
C MET A 94 0.17 -10.68 -2.68
N ASP A 95 0.10 -9.86 -1.65
CA ASP A 95 -1.05 -9.83 -0.74
C ASP A 95 -2.30 -9.27 -1.45
N ALA A 96 -2.13 -8.36 -2.43
CA ALA A 96 -3.23 -7.90 -3.29
C ALA A 96 -3.87 -9.03 -4.12
N LEU A 97 -3.08 -10.04 -4.50
CA LEU A 97 -3.56 -11.22 -5.20
C LEU A 97 -4.19 -12.23 -4.25
N THR A 98 -3.52 -12.52 -3.12
CA THR A 98 -3.85 -13.65 -2.25
C THR A 98 -4.92 -13.35 -1.21
N ILE A 99 -5.22 -12.07 -0.95
CA ILE A 99 -6.25 -11.70 0.03
C ILE A 99 -7.47 -11.10 -0.67
N PRO A 100 -7.49 -9.85 -1.15
CA PRO A 100 -8.72 -9.29 -1.74
C PRO A 100 -9.11 -9.98 -3.06
N ALA A 101 -8.18 -10.21 -3.99
CA ALA A 101 -8.54 -10.84 -5.27
C ALA A 101 -8.99 -12.30 -5.08
N ALA A 102 -8.32 -13.08 -4.22
CA ALA A 102 -8.74 -14.43 -3.88
C ALA A 102 -10.11 -14.47 -3.17
N ALA A 103 -10.46 -13.43 -2.42
CA ALA A 103 -11.77 -13.24 -1.80
C ALA A 103 -12.85 -12.70 -2.77
N GLY A 104 -12.52 -12.47 -4.04
CA GLY A 104 -13.46 -11.97 -5.05
C GLY A 104 -13.62 -10.43 -5.04
N VAL A 105 -12.76 -9.70 -4.35
CA VAL A 105 -12.77 -8.24 -4.32
C VAL A 105 -11.97 -7.69 -5.50
N ASP A 106 -12.70 -7.09 -6.45
CA ASP A 106 -12.09 -6.44 -7.62
C ASP A 106 -11.34 -5.17 -7.19
N SER A 107 -10.02 -5.21 -7.37
CA SER A 107 -9.08 -4.22 -6.85
C SER A 107 -8.17 -3.67 -7.95
N THR A 108 -7.90 -2.37 -7.88
CA THR A 108 -6.99 -1.67 -8.78
C THR A 108 -5.75 -1.20 -8.01
N ALA A 109 -4.58 -1.71 -8.38
CA ALA A 109 -3.29 -1.18 -7.98
C ALA A 109 -3.09 0.17 -8.68
N LEU A 110 -3.48 1.23 -7.98
CA LEU A 110 -3.54 2.60 -8.47
C LEU A 110 -2.16 3.26 -8.48
N ILE A 111 -1.37 2.97 -7.45
CA ILE A 111 -0.04 3.55 -7.23
C ILE A 111 0.94 2.42 -6.97
N ILE A 112 2.11 2.48 -7.60
CA ILE A 112 3.29 1.71 -7.23
C ILE A 112 4.24 2.68 -6.53
N GLY A 113 4.45 2.48 -5.24
CA GLY A 113 5.25 3.38 -4.41
C GLY A 113 6.75 3.11 -4.52
N ASP A 114 7.10 1.86 -4.43
CA ASP A 114 8.48 1.36 -4.45
C ASP A 114 8.50 -0.16 -4.66
N PHE A 115 9.68 -0.74 -4.60
CA PHE A 115 9.88 -2.16 -4.36
C PHE A 115 10.94 -2.40 -3.30
N SER A 116 10.79 -3.47 -2.53
CA SER A 116 11.75 -3.89 -1.52
C SER A 116 13.08 -4.30 -2.15
N ASN A 117 14.16 -3.74 -1.66
CA ASN A 117 15.54 -3.99 -2.12
C ASN A 117 16.48 -4.18 -0.92
N GLY A 118 16.05 -5.00 0.03
CA GLY A 118 16.70 -5.27 1.30
C GLY A 118 15.83 -4.96 2.53
N ALA A 119 14.62 -4.38 2.33
CA ALA A 119 13.70 -4.05 3.43
C ALA A 119 13.06 -5.29 4.06
N ASP A 120 12.93 -6.37 3.28
CA ASP A 120 12.50 -7.69 3.76
C ASP A 120 13.69 -8.62 3.83
N ALA A 121 13.86 -9.34 4.95
CA ALA A 121 15.00 -10.23 5.13
C ALA A 121 14.70 -11.41 6.04
N ILE A 122 15.55 -12.43 5.92
CA ILE A 122 15.63 -13.62 6.76
C ILE A 122 16.83 -13.47 7.69
N LEU A 123 16.55 -13.47 8.98
CA LEU A 123 17.56 -13.48 10.03
C LEU A 123 17.60 -14.84 10.71
N LEU A 124 18.78 -15.43 10.80
CA LEU A 124 19.05 -16.60 11.62
C LEU A 124 19.73 -16.19 12.92
N ARG A 125 19.33 -16.80 14.01
CA ARG A 125 19.89 -16.58 15.36
C ARG A 125 21.34 -17.09 15.41
N GLY A 126 22.28 -16.22 15.75
CA GLY A 126 23.71 -16.48 15.85
C GLY A 126 24.52 -15.88 14.70
N PRO A 127 25.84 -15.76 14.89
CA PRO A 127 26.75 -15.17 13.92
C PRO A 127 27.27 -16.20 12.91
N GLY A 128 27.64 -15.73 11.71
CA GLY A 128 28.36 -16.52 10.71
C GLY A 128 27.53 -17.60 10.01
N LEU A 129 26.22 -17.56 10.13
CA LEU A 129 25.31 -18.52 9.49
C LEU A 129 25.04 -18.13 8.03
N THR A 130 24.69 -19.11 7.23
CA THR A 130 24.40 -19.01 5.81
C THR A 130 22.97 -19.43 5.51
N LEU A 131 22.51 -19.22 4.28
CA LEU A 131 21.16 -19.61 3.86
C LEU A 131 20.91 -21.14 4.00
N LYS A 132 21.92 -21.97 3.86
CA LYS A 132 21.81 -23.44 4.01
C LYS A 132 21.54 -23.88 5.45
N ASP A 133 21.88 -23.03 6.42
CA ASP A 133 21.64 -23.29 7.84
C ASP A 133 20.15 -23.11 8.24
N LEU A 134 19.29 -22.73 7.30
CA LEU A 134 17.82 -22.79 7.46
C LEU A 134 17.30 -24.22 7.61
N LYS A 135 18.02 -25.22 7.08
CA LYS A 135 17.56 -26.61 7.15
C LYS A 135 17.35 -27.08 8.59
N GLY A 136 16.17 -27.64 8.87
CA GLY A 136 15.76 -28.12 10.20
C GLY A 136 15.38 -27.01 11.18
N LYS A 137 15.27 -25.76 10.75
CA LYS A 137 14.99 -24.60 11.61
C LYS A 137 13.50 -24.30 11.72
N THR A 138 13.11 -23.75 12.89
CA THR A 138 11.81 -23.12 13.09
C THR A 138 11.90 -21.66 12.70
N VAL A 139 11.08 -21.26 11.73
CA VAL A 139 11.07 -19.93 11.12
C VAL A 139 9.80 -19.18 11.55
N LEU A 140 9.98 -18.08 12.27
CA LEU A 140 8.88 -17.16 12.58
C LEU A 140 8.62 -16.26 11.38
N LEU A 141 7.37 -16.15 10.98
CA LEU A 141 6.93 -15.23 9.92
C LEU A 141 5.42 -14.97 10.02
N VAL A 142 4.97 -13.94 9.33
CA VAL A 142 3.55 -13.76 9.06
C VAL A 142 3.18 -14.71 7.92
N GLU A 143 2.50 -15.82 8.26
CA GLU A 143 2.16 -16.86 7.28
C GLU A 143 1.19 -16.32 6.23
N ASN A 144 1.33 -16.81 5.00
CA ASN A 144 0.53 -16.39 3.84
C ASN A 144 0.69 -14.91 3.44
N SER A 145 1.73 -14.24 3.94
CA SER A 145 2.12 -12.88 3.54
C SER A 145 3.35 -12.89 2.63
N VAL A 146 3.78 -11.69 2.27
CA VAL A 146 5.05 -11.45 1.55
C VAL A 146 6.27 -12.12 2.20
N SER A 147 6.29 -12.27 3.55
CA SER A 147 7.36 -12.98 4.26
C SER A 147 7.39 -14.47 3.91
N HIS A 148 6.22 -15.09 3.71
CA HIS A 148 6.14 -16.48 3.25
C HIS A 148 6.63 -16.62 1.81
N TYR A 149 6.33 -15.65 0.94
CA TYR A 149 6.88 -15.59 -0.42
C TYR A 149 8.43 -15.47 -0.38
N LEU A 150 8.97 -14.58 0.45
CA LEU A 150 10.42 -14.43 0.60
C LEU A 150 11.08 -15.73 1.06
N LEU A 151 10.46 -16.47 1.99
CA LEU A 151 10.94 -17.80 2.41
C LEU A 151 10.98 -18.77 1.24
N SER A 152 9.91 -18.85 0.44
CA SER A 152 9.88 -19.73 -0.73
C SER A 152 11.02 -19.43 -1.69
N ARG A 153 11.27 -18.15 -1.98
CA ARG A 153 12.40 -17.74 -2.84
C ARG A 153 13.75 -18.11 -2.24
N ALA A 154 13.91 -17.95 -0.93
CA ALA A 154 15.12 -18.33 -0.22
C ALA A 154 15.39 -19.84 -0.25
N LEU A 155 14.34 -20.65 -0.05
CA LEU A 155 14.44 -22.11 -0.13
C LEU A 155 14.83 -22.58 -1.54
N GLU A 156 14.25 -21.98 -2.59
CA GLU A 156 14.67 -22.26 -3.98
C GLU A 156 16.16 -21.96 -4.19
N TRP A 157 16.67 -20.83 -3.69
CA TRP A 157 18.09 -20.46 -3.80
C TRP A 157 19.01 -21.40 -3.03
N ALA A 158 18.55 -21.92 -1.89
CA ALA A 158 19.30 -22.87 -1.07
C ALA A 158 19.22 -24.32 -1.59
N LEU A 159 18.35 -24.59 -2.60
CA LEU A 159 17.99 -25.95 -3.04
C LEU A 159 17.37 -26.78 -1.88
N LEU A 160 16.64 -26.10 -1.00
CA LEU A 160 15.86 -26.67 0.08
C LEU A 160 14.39 -26.79 -0.34
N LYS A 161 13.68 -27.68 0.36
CA LYS A 161 12.24 -27.88 0.16
C LYS A 161 11.45 -27.24 1.29
N PRO A 162 10.15 -26.95 1.11
CA PRO A 162 9.30 -26.42 2.19
C PRO A 162 9.33 -27.26 3.47
N GLU A 163 9.38 -28.59 3.33
CA GLU A 163 9.46 -29.54 4.46
C GLU A 163 10.80 -29.55 5.20
N ASP A 164 11.83 -28.91 4.68
CA ASP A 164 13.14 -28.75 5.35
C ASP A 164 13.11 -27.69 6.47
N VAL A 165 12.02 -26.95 6.61
CA VAL A 165 11.84 -25.94 7.68
C VAL A 165 10.49 -26.12 8.35
N THR A 166 10.36 -25.64 9.60
CA THR A 166 9.08 -25.57 10.31
C THR A 166 8.64 -24.12 10.36
N ILE A 167 7.50 -23.78 9.76
CA ILE A 167 6.94 -22.44 9.82
C ILE A 167 6.11 -22.30 11.10
N GLN A 168 6.32 -21.20 11.82
CA GLN A 168 5.50 -20.79 12.93
C GLN A 168 4.93 -19.39 12.64
N HIS A 169 3.62 -19.30 12.52
CA HIS A 169 2.94 -18.02 12.34
C HIS A 169 3.06 -17.15 13.60
N VAL A 170 3.46 -15.89 13.38
CA VAL A 170 3.44 -14.83 14.39
C VAL A 170 3.09 -13.53 13.68
N SER A 171 2.12 -12.77 14.21
CA SER A 171 1.73 -11.48 13.63
C SER A 171 2.90 -10.48 13.65
N ASP A 172 2.91 -9.55 12.70
CA ASP A 172 3.92 -8.49 12.61
C ASP A 172 4.01 -7.64 13.89
N THR A 173 2.90 -7.43 14.58
CA THR A 173 2.85 -6.69 15.84
C THR A 173 3.56 -7.41 16.99
N GLN A 174 3.76 -8.73 16.93
CA GLN A 174 4.32 -9.56 17.98
C GLN A 174 5.66 -10.21 17.63
N ILE A 175 6.00 -10.29 16.35
CA ILE A 175 7.11 -11.12 15.84
C ILE A 175 8.49 -10.69 16.38
N ALA A 176 8.72 -9.39 16.57
CA ALA A 176 9.97 -8.91 17.16
C ALA A 176 10.14 -9.40 18.61
N GLU A 177 9.10 -9.26 19.42
CA GLU A 177 9.13 -9.66 20.83
C GLU A 177 9.26 -11.17 20.96
N ALA A 178 8.51 -11.94 20.16
CA ALA A 178 8.60 -13.39 20.14
C ALA A 178 10.02 -13.86 19.80
N PHE A 179 10.63 -13.31 18.73
CA PHE A 179 11.99 -13.67 18.36
C PHE A 179 13.00 -13.24 19.41
N LEU A 180 12.95 -12.02 19.94
CA LEU A 180 13.86 -11.53 20.98
C LEU A 180 13.73 -12.31 22.29
N ALA A 181 12.55 -12.83 22.63
CA ALA A 181 12.31 -13.73 23.75
C ALA A 181 12.85 -15.17 23.54
N GLY A 182 13.47 -15.47 22.39
CA GLY A 182 14.09 -16.75 22.13
C GLY A 182 13.20 -17.74 21.37
N GLN A 183 12.00 -17.34 20.91
CA GLN A 183 11.19 -18.20 20.07
C GLN A 183 11.78 -18.28 18.65
N GLY A 184 11.69 -19.47 18.05
CA GLY A 184 12.21 -19.75 16.72
C GLY A 184 13.72 -19.65 16.58
N ASP A 185 14.24 -20.25 15.54
CA ASP A 185 15.65 -20.20 15.15
C ASP A 185 15.92 -19.08 14.13
N ALA A 186 14.90 -18.77 13.34
CA ALA A 186 14.95 -17.74 12.31
C ALA A 186 13.69 -16.86 12.37
N VAL A 187 13.80 -15.68 11.80
CA VAL A 187 12.66 -14.76 11.63
C VAL A 187 12.70 -14.14 10.25
N ILE A 188 11.54 -13.98 9.63
CA ILE A 188 11.37 -13.25 8.38
C ILE A 188 10.43 -12.09 8.64
N THR A 189 10.90 -10.89 8.36
CA THR A 189 10.13 -9.67 8.59
C THR A 189 10.72 -8.53 7.77
N TRP A 190 10.16 -7.34 7.93
CA TRP A 190 10.49 -6.12 7.20
C TRP A 190 10.80 -4.94 8.13
N ASN A 191 11.31 -3.85 7.56
CA ASN A 191 11.59 -2.62 8.30
C ASN A 191 10.29 -1.87 8.68
N PRO A 192 10.19 -1.33 9.94
CA PRO A 192 11.28 -1.14 10.92
C PRO A 192 11.56 -2.33 11.85
N ILE A 193 10.73 -3.37 11.84
CA ILE A 193 10.83 -4.55 12.74
C ILE A 193 12.19 -5.24 12.55
N LEU A 194 12.60 -5.40 11.28
CA LEU A 194 13.90 -5.99 10.92
C LEU A 194 15.07 -5.25 11.57
N ALA A 195 15.08 -3.92 11.50
CA ALA A 195 16.11 -3.09 12.11
C ALA A 195 16.13 -3.23 13.64
N LYS A 196 14.96 -3.23 14.28
CA LYS A 196 14.83 -3.46 15.74
C LYS A 196 15.46 -4.78 16.17
N ILE A 197 15.19 -5.87 15.46
CA ILE A 197 15.76 -7.19 15.79
C ILE A 197 17.27 -7.18 15.60
N LYS A 198 17.79 -6.62 14.52
CA LYS A 198 19.25 -6.55 14.24
C LYS A 198 20.01 -5.73 15.28
N GLN A 199 19.39 -4.71 15.87
CA GLN A 199 20.00 -3.91 16.92
C GLN A 199 20.03 -4.64 18.28
N GLN A 200 19.11 -5.57 18.55
CA GLN A 200 18.91 -6.16 19.87
C GLN A 200 19.33 -7.64 19.97
N ALA A 201 19.59 -8.29 18.83
CA ALA A 201 19.96 -9.70 18.81
C ALA A 201 21.20 -9.95 17.94
N GLN A 202 22.00 -10.93 18.34
CA GLN A 202 23.09 -11.43 17.50
C GLN A 202 22.51 -12.36 16.43
N VAL A 203 22.48 -11.90 15.18
CA VAL A 203 21.85 -12.59 14.06
C VAL A 203 22.71 -12.54 12.81
N SER A 204 22.53 -13.51 11.92
CA SER A 204 23.05 -13.50 10.55
C SER A 204 21.90 -13.21 9.58
N GLN A 205 22.01 -12.16 8.76
CA GLN A 205 21.09 -11.95 7.64
C GLN A 205 21.51 -12.87 6.50
N VAL A 206 20.72 -13.91 6.23
CA VAL A 206 21.08 -14.98 5.30
C VAL A 206 20.43 -14.85 3.93
N PHE A 207 19.35 -14.07 3.83
CA PHE A 207 18.66 -13.74 2.58
C PHE A 207 17.92 -12.42 2.72
N SER A 208 17.76 -11.69 1.64
CA SER A 208 16.88 -10.50 1.63
C SER A 208 16.39 -10.19 0.23
N SER A 209 15.39 -9.31 0.14
CA SER A 209 14.72 -8.90 -1.09
C SER A 209 15.67 -8.28 -2.14
N ASN A 210 16.87 -7.81 -1.75
CA ASN A 210 17.88 -7.33 -2.71
C ASN A 210 18.42 -8.43 -3.64
N LEU A 211 18.26 -9.71 -3.28
CA LEU A 211 18.61 -10.86 -4.13
C LEU A 211 17.48 -11.21 -5.14
N ILE A 212 16.31 -10.65 -4.96
CA ILE A 212 15.14 -10.81 -5.84
C ILE A 212 14.53 -9.43 -6.19
N PRO A 213 15.33 -8.50 -6.76
CA PRO A 213 14.95 -7.11 -6.91
C PRO A 213 13.70 -6.96 -7.80
N GLY A 214 12.71 -6.20 -7.29
CA GLY A 214 11.45 -5.92 -7.95
C GLY A 214 10.42 -7.05 -7.86
N GLU A 215 10.64 -8.10 -7.07
CA GLU A 215 9.65 -9.16 -6.84
C GLU A 215 8.64 -8.78 -5.73
N ILE A 216 9.05 -8.01 -4.73
CA ILE A 216 8.18 -7.49 -3.68
C ILE A 216 7.90 -6.03 -3.99
N VAL A 217 6.68 -5.73 -4.41
CA VAL A 217 6.26 -4.41 -4.91
C VAL A 217 5.20 -3.83 -4.01
N ASP A 218 5.41 -2.60 -3.57
CA ASP A 218 4.52 -1.88 -2.68
C ASP A 218 3.49 -1.06 -3.46
N LEU A 219 2.23 -1.29 -3.14
CA LEU A 219 1.08 -0.75 -3.85
C LEU A 219 0.19 0.09 -2.93
N THR A 220 -0.52 1.05 -3.52
CA THR A 220 -1.80 1.50 -2.98
C THR A 220 -2.90 0.95 -3.88
N VAL A 221 -3.76 0.16 -3.30
CA VAL A 221 -4.86 -0.55 -3.97
C VAL A 221 -6.18 0.15 -3.63
N VAL A 222 -7.05 0.30 -4.62
CA VAL A 222 -8.39 0.89 -4.47
C VAL A 222 -9.43 -0.11 -4.98
N ASN A 223 -10.58 -0.20 -4.33
CA ASN A 223 -11.71 -0.98 -4.84
C ASN A 223 -12.10 -0.47 -6.23
N SER A 224 -12.10 -1.36 -7.23
CA SER A 224 -12.28 -0.96 -8.63
C SER A 224 -13.66 -0.35 -8.91
N LYS A 225 -14.71 -0.80 -8.21
CA LYS A 225 -16.06 -0.23 -8.35
C LYS A 225 -16.13 1.18 -7.76
N VAL A 226 -15.48 1.39 -6.61
CA VAL A 226 -15.38 2.72 -5.99
C VAL A 226 -14.60 3.66 -6.92
N LEU A 227 -13.46 3.22 -7.44
CA LEU A 227 -12.64 4.02 -8.34
C LEU A 227 -13.36 4.39 -9.64
N ALA A 228 -14.10 3.46 -10.22
CA ALA A 228 -14.89 3.69 -11.43
C ALA A 228 -16.04 4.69 -11.20
N ALA A 229 -16.70 4.62 -10.05
CA ALA A 229 -17.76 5.56 -9.67
C ALA A 229 -17.22 6.93 -9.22
N HIS A 230 -15.98 6.99 -8.74
CA HIS A 230 -15.35 8.13 -8.12
C HIS A 230 -13.89 8.30 -8.58
N PRO A 231 -13.67 8.65 -9.88
CA PRO A 231 -12.31 8.85 -10.42
C PRO A 231 -11.57 10.02 -9.75
N GLU A 232 -12.30 10.96 -9.12
CA GLU A 232 -11.74 12.03 -8.30
C GLU A 232 -10.93 11.49 -7.10
N LEU A 233 -11.31 10.34 -6.52
CA LEU A 233 -10.56 9.67 -5.46
C LEU A 233 -9.16 9.24 -5.96
N GLY A 234 -9.12 8.59 -7.12
CA GLY A 234 -7.86 8.17 -7.73
C GLY A 234 -6.91 9.33 -8.00
N LYS A 235 -7.46 10.47 -8.49
CA LYS A 235 -6.68 11.70 -8.72
C LYS A 235 -6.15 12.29 -7.41
N ALA A 236 -6.97 12.36 -6.38
CA ALA A 236 -6.60 12.91 -5.08
C ALA A 236 -5.51 12.07 -4.40
N LEU A 237 -5.68 10.74 -4.36
CA LEU A 237 -4.70 9.82 -3.78
C LEU A 237 -3.36 9.89 -4.52
N THR A 238 -3.39 9.81 -5.85
CA THR A 238 -2.17 9.85 -6.66
C THR A 238 -1.44 11.18 -6.53
N GLY A 239 -2.18 12.29 -6.49
CA GLY A 239 -1.62 13.61 -6.30
C GLY A 239 -0.95 13.78 -4.94
N ALA A 240 -1.63 13.38 -3.86
CA ALA A 240 -1.11 13.46 -2.49
C ALA A 240 0.14 12.56 -2.33
N TRP A 241 0.10 11.35 -2.87
CA TRP A 241 1.23 10.43 -2.82
C TRP A 241 2.48 11.01 -3.47
N PHE A 242 2.42 11.39 -4.74
CA PHE A 242 3.61 11.86 -5.45
C PHE A 242 4.08 13.24 -5.02
N GLU A 243 3.21 14.07 -4.45
CA GLU A 243 3.66 15.30 -3.80
C GLU A 243 4.49 14.98 -2.54
N THR A 244 4.02 14.04 -1.71
CA THR A 244 4.73 13.62 -0.51
C THR A 244 6.02 12.88 -0.85
N GLN A 245 6.00 11.98 -1.83
CA GLN A 245 7.19 11.28 -2.31
C GLN A 245 8.25 12.25 -2.83
N ARG A 246 7.86 13.23 -3.62
CA ARG A 246 8.78 14.27 -4.11
C ARG A 246 9.39 15.05 -2.96
N LEU A 247 8.59 15.40 -1.94
CA LEU A 247 9.07 16.13 -0.76
C LEU A 247 10.07 15.28 0.02
N MET A 248 9.74 14.03 0.31
CA MET A 248 10.60 13.08 1.03
C MET A 248 11.93 12.84 0.29
N GLY A 249 11.91 12.77 -1.04
CA GLY A 249 13.11 12.55 -1.86
C GLY A 249 13.96 13.79 -2.12
N MET A 250 13.61 14.97 -1.59
CA MET A 250 14.39 16.21 -1.78
C MET A 250 15.62 16.24 -0.86
N PRO A 251 16.85 16.46 -1.39
CA PRO A 251 18.05 16.59 -0.57
C PRO A 251 18.17 17.99 0.07
N THR A 252 17.08 18.50 0.64
CA THR A 252 16.95 19.82 1.25
C THR A 252 16.59 19.71 2.72
N ASP A 253 16.68 20.82 3.48
CA ASP A 253 16.23 20.86 4.88
C ASP A 253 14.76 20.48 5.01
N THR A 254 13.92 20.89 4.05
CA THR A 254 12.50 20.53 4.02
C THR A 254 12.29 19.03 3.85
N GLY A 255 13.04 18.39 2.94
CA GLY A 255 12.98 16.94 2.75
C GLY A 255 13.48 16.18 3.98
N ARG A 256 14.59 16.62 4.57
CA ARG A 256 15.12 16.06 5.83
C ARG A 256 14.13 16.21 6.99
N ALA A 257 13.47 17.37 7.11
CA ALA A 257 12.43 17.59 8.12
C ALA A 257 11.22 16.67 7.91
N ALA A 258 10.81 16.43 6.66
CA ALA A 258 9.75 15.47 6.34
C ALA A 258 10.13 14.05 6.75
N GLN A 259 11.34 13.60 6.39
CA GLN A 259 11.85 12.28 6.80
C GLN A 259 11.95 12.15 8.32
N ALA A 260 12.38 13.20 9.04
CA ALA A 260 12.46 13.18 10.50
C ALA A 260 11.08 13.04 11.17
N LYS A 261 10.03 13.68 10.62
CA LYS A 261 8.66 13.49 11.10
C LYS A 261 8.16 12.07 10.85
N MET A 262 8.45 11.50 9.67
CA MET A 262 8.11 10.11 9.34
C MET A 262 8.86 9.13 10.26
N ALA A 263 10.14 9.35 10.53
CA ALA A 263 10.94 8.58 11.45
C ALA A 263 10.33 8.58 12.87
N SER A 264 9.97 9.76 13.37
CA SER A 264 9.32 9.89 14.68
C SER A 264 8.00 9.13 14.75
N ALA A 265 7.18 9.22 13.70
CA ALA A 265 5.91 8.47 13.61
C ALA A 265 6.13 6.95 13.50
N ALA A 266 7.22 6.52 12.87
CA ALA A 266 7.62 5.10 12.80
C ALA A 266 8.32 4.59 14.08
N GLY A 267 8.48 5.44 15.11
CA GLY A 267 9.16 5.08 16.36
C GLY A 267 10.67 4.82 16.21
N THR A 268 11.33 5.49 15.25
CA THR A 268 12.75 5.31 14.95
C THR A 268 13.50 6.65 14.87
N THR A 269 14.83 6.61 14.77
CA THR A 269 15.62 7.83 14.58
C THR A 269 15.63 8.26 13.10
N PRO A 270 15.89 9.55 12.79
CA PRO A 270 16.05 9.99 11.40
C PRO A 270 17.16 9.25 10.64
N GLU A 271 18.24 8.90 11.31
CA GLU A 271 19.37 8.15 10.75
C GLU A 271 18.96 6.72 10.40
N ASP A 272 18.30 6.02 11.32
CA ASP A 272 17.80 4.66 11.10
C ASP A 272 16.73 4.65 10.00
N PHE A 273 15.84 5.65 9.98
CA PHE A 273 14.82 5.77 8.94
C PHE A 273 15.44 5.99 7.56
N SER A 274 16.48 6.83 7.47
CA SER A 274 17.24 7.01 6.23
C SER A 274 17.86 5.69 5.74
N GLN A 275 18.46 4.91 6.64
CA GLN A 275 18.99 3.59 6.31
C GLN A 275 17.89 2.61 5.86
N GLN A 276 16.70 2.68 6.46
CA GLN A 276 15.56 1.89 6.01
C GLN A 276 15.11 2.28 4.60
N LEU A 277 15.06 3.58 4.29
CA LEU A 277 14.76 4.05 2.93
C LEU A 277 15.78 3.57 1.88
N ASP A 278 17.06 3.42 2.25
CA ASP A 278 18.10 2.87 1.36
C ASP A 278 17.85 1.39 1.01
N THR A 279 17.03 0.69 1.79
CA THR A 279 16.58 -0.69 1.51
C THR A 279 15.35 -0.76 0.60
N LEU A 280 14.92 0.36 0.08
CA LEU A 280 13.81 0.47 -0.87
C LEU A 280 14.30 1.04 -2.20
N ARG A 281 13.62 0.72 -3.26
CA ARG A 281 13.74 1.44 -4.52
C ARG A 281 12.49 2.30 -4.72
N SER A 282 12.47 3.44 -4.03
CA SER A 282 11.34 4.37 -4.02
C SER A 282 11.18 5.10 -5.35
N PHE A 283 9.95 5.24 -5.79
CA PHE A 283 9.58 6.00 -6.99
C PHE A 283 9.17 7.43 -6.60
N TYR A 284 10.15 8.28 -6.35
CA TYR A 284 9.94 9.70 -6.04
C TYR A 284 9.28 10.51 -7.17
N SER A 285 9.15 9.91 -8.35
CA SER A 285 8.52 10.52 -9.51
C SER A 285 7.51 9.57 -10.14
N PRO A 286 6.30 10.06 -10.50
CA PRO A 286 5.28 9.25 -11.15
C PRO A 286 5.74 8.65 -12.49
N ARG A 287 6.72 9.26 -13.18
CA ARG A 287 7.29 8.73 -14.43
C ARG A 287 8.01 7.40 -14.21
N TYR A 288 8.74 7.25 -13.11
CA TYR A 288 9.45 6.00 -12.81
C TYR A 288 8.48 4.91 -12.36
N ALA A 289 7.50 5.25 -11.53
CA ALA A 289 6.42 4.33 -11.14
C ALA A 289 5.64 3.82 -12.36
N LEU A 290 5.27 4.73 -13.27
CA LEU A 290 4.59 4.40 -14.52
C LEU A 290 5.44 3.51 -15.43
N ALA A 291 6.73 3.81 -15.57
CA ALA A 291 7.65 3.00 -16.37
C ALA A 291 7.76 1.57 -15.81
N PHE A 292 7.82 1.44 -14.49
CA PHE A 292 7.84 0.13 -13.83
C PHE A 292 6.51 -0.62 -14.02
N ALA A 293 5.35 0.05 -13.83
CA ALA A 293 4.03 -0.55 -14.04
C ALA A 293 3.83 -1.08 -15.47
N ARG A 294 4.40 -0.40 -16.45
CA ARG A 294 4.31 -0.77 -17.88
C ARG A 294 5.39 -1.73 -18.36
N ALA A 295 6.36 -2.05 -17.51
CA ALA A 295 7.45 -2.94 -17.88
C ALA A 295 6.93 -4.34 -18.25
N ASN A 296 7.57 -4.99 -19.21
CA ASN A 296 7.23 -6.35 -19.62
C ASN A 296 7.46 -7.38 -18.50
N LYS A 297 8.28 -7.03 -17.52
CA LYS A 297 8.54 -7.87 -16.34
C LYS A 297 7.35 -7.97 -15.36
N MET A 298 6.38 -7.05 -15.38
CA MET A 298 5.27 -7.07 -14.43
C MET A 298 4.38 -8.32 -14.57
N PRO A 299 3.94 -8.73 -15.77
CA PRO A 299 3.22 -10.01 -15.94
C PRO A 299 4.05 -11.23 -15.53
N GLU A 300 5.36 -11.27 -15.85
CA GLU A 300 6.26 -12.37 -15.47
C GLU A 300 6.42 -12.46 -13.94
N LEU A 301 6.53 -11.32 -13.28
CA LEU A 301 6.56 -11.22 -11.82
C LEU A 301 5.27 -11.79 -11.22
N MET A 302 4.11 -11.30 -11.69
CA MET A 302 2.82 -11.75 -11.16
C MET A 302 2.53 -13.23 -11.49
N GLN A 303 3.05 -13.75 -12.60
CA GLN A 303 3.01 -15.19 -12.90
C GLN A 303 3.75 -16.01 -11.83
N ARG A 304 4.93 -15.55 -11.41
CA ARG A 304 5.72 -16.21 -10.34
C ARG A 304 5.01 -16.14 -8.98
N VAL A 305 4.45 -14.98 -8.65
CA VAL A 305 3.66 -14.79 -7.43
C VAL A 305 2.44 -15.71 -7.42
N ALA A 306 1.72 -15.80 -8.54
CA ALA A 306 0.56 -16.67 -8.66
C ALA A 306 0.93 -18.17 -8.56
N GLN A 307 2.06 -18.58 -9.13
CA GLN A 307 2.57 -19.95 -8.98
C GLN A 307 2.84 -20.29 -7.51
N PHE A 308 3.48 -19.39 -6.78
CA PHE A 308 3.68 -19.54 -5.34
C PHE A 308 2.32 -19.63 -4.61
N ALA A 309 1.40 -18.71 -4.90
CA ALA A 309 0.10 -18.66 -4.26
C ALA A 309 -0.72 -19.95 -4.51
N ASP A 310 -0.64 -20.52 -5.71
CA ASP A 310 -1.27 -21.82 -6.02
C ASP A 310 -0.60 -22.98 -5.26
N GLN A 311 0.74 -23.00 -5.17
CA GLN A 311 1.47 -24.02 -4.40
C GLN A 311 1.09 -24.00 -2.91
N GLN A 312 0.87 -22.80 -2.37
CA GLN A 312 0.45 -22.59 -0.98
C GLN A 312 -1.08 -22.67 -0.80
N LYS A 313 -1.84 -22.94 -1.89
CA LYS A 313 -3.32 -23.02 -1.91
C LYS A 313 -4.03 -21.72 -1.52
N LEU A 314 -3.37 -20.58 -1.69
CA LEU A 314 -3.90 -19.25 -1.33
C LEU A 314 -4.95 -18.75 -2.35
N LEU A 315 -4.96 -19.31 -3.58
CA LEU A 315 -5.94 -18.99 -4.62
C LEU A 315 -7.01 -20.09 -4.75
N GLY A 316 -7.11 -20.99 -3.79
CA GLY A 316 -8.02 -22.14 -3.77
C GLY A 316 -7.28 -23.48 -3.69
N ASN A 317 -8.01 -24.53 -3.27
CA ASN A 317 -7.39 -25.81 -2.91
C ASN A 317 -7.03 -26.72 -4.10
N ASP A 318 -7.34 -26.32 -5.33
CA ASP A 318 -7.16 -27.13 -6.54
C ASP A 318 -5.94 -26.74 -7.40
N GLY A 319 -5.16 -25.74 -6.99
CA GLY A 319 -3.98 -25.25 -7.71
C GLY A 319 -4.29 -24.60 -9.07
N LYS A 320 -5.52 -24.12 -9.25
CA LYS A 320 -6.04 -23.53 -10.49
C LYS A 320 -6.55 -22.11 -10.26
N GLY A 321 -5.91 -21.35 -9.39
CA GLY A 321 -6.35 -20.01 -9.04
C GLY A 321 -6.48 -19.08 -10.24
N LEU A 322 -5.49 -19.12 -11.14
CA LEU A 322 -5.51 -18.32 -12.38
C LEU A 322 -6.55 -18.76 -13.41
N ASP A 323 -7.10 -19.97 -13.31
CA ASP A 323 -8.26 -20.38 -14.13
C ASP A 323 -9.55 -19.69 -13.64
N LYS A 324 -9.58 -19.25 -12.39
CA LYS A 324 -10.76 -18.65 -11.73
C LYS A 324 -10.71 -17.13 -11.70
N LEU A 325 -9.53 -16.55 -11.53
CA LEU A 325 -9.33 -15.11 -11.46
C LEU A 325 -8.26 -14.66 -12.45
N GLY A 326 -8.37 -13.40 -12.87
CA GLY A 326 -7.43 -12.76 -13.77
C GLY A 326 -6.79 -11.52 -13.19
N ILE A 327 -5.62 -11.21 -13.72
CA ILE A 327 -4.85 -10.00 -13.43
C ILE A 327 -4.72 -9.22 -14.73
N ALA A 328 -5.13 -7.96 -14.74
CA ALA A 328 -4.94 -7.06 -15.89
C ALA A 328 -3.74 -6.14 -15.68
N PHE A 329 -3.07 -5.81 -16.77
CA PHE A 329 -1.92 -4.90 -16.79
C PHE A 329 -2.14 -3.79 -17.81
N SER A 330 -1.40 -2.71 -17.68
CA SER A 330 -1.39 -1.64 -18.68
C SER A 330 -1.06 -2.18 -20.08
N GLY A 331 -1.77 -1.68 -21.12
CA GLY A 331 -1.56 -2.07 -22.51
C GLY A 331 -2.27 -3.37 -22.91
N GLU A 332 -3.48 -3.60 -22.39
CA GLU A 332 -4.38 -4.72 -22.75
C GLU A 332 -3.80 -6.13 -22.52
N ARG A 333 -2.82 -6.24 -21.62
CA ARG A 333 -2.23 -7.52 -21.22
C ARG A 333 -2.98 -8.07 -20.03
N SER A 334 -3.15 -9.39 -19.98
CA SER A 334 -3.75 -10.08 -18.84
C SER A 334 -3.03 -11.39 -18.54
N LEU A 335 -3.21 -11.87 -17.32
CA LEU A 335 -2.76 -13.16 -16.83
C LEU A 335 -3.96 -13.86 -16.17
N GLY A 336 -4.13 -15.15 -16.42
CA GLY A 336 -5.23 -15.90 -15.86
C GLY A 336 -6.56 -15.67 -16.59
N ASN A 337 -7.69 -15.75 -15.85
CA ASN A 337 -9.03 -15.65 -16.42
C ASN A 337 -9.38 -14.20 -16.80
N ALA A 338 -9.32 -13.91 -18.10
CA ALA A 338 -9.61 -12.56 -18.61
C ALA A 338 -11.10 -12.14 -18.45
N GLU A 339 -12.01 -13.11 -18.23
CA GLU A 339 -13.44 -12.81 -18.00
C GLU A 339 -13.74 -12.46 -16.53
N ASN A 340 -12.81 -12.76 -15.62
CA ASN A 340 -12.94 -12.47 -14.19
C ASN A 340 -11.70 -11.78 -13.64
N ILE A 341 -11.44 -10.55 -14.08
CA ILE A 341 -10.32 -9.75 -13.59
C ILE A 341 -10.63 -9.23 -12.19
N LEU A 342 -9.79 -9.61 -11.21
CA LEU A 342 -9.93 -9.22 -9.80
C LEU A 342 -8.74 -8.39 -9.29
N LEU A 343 -7.66 -8.28 -10.08
CA LEU A 343 -6.56 -7.37 -9.78
C LEU A 343 -6.15 -6.64 -11.05
N ARG A 344 -6.01 -5.31 -10.99
CA ARG A 344 -5.59 -4.47 -12.11
C ARG A 344 -4.40 -3.61 -11.74
N PHE A 345 -3.39 -3.59 -12.58
CA PHE A 345 -2.28 -2.62 -12.51
C PHE A 345 -2.58 -1.49 -13.48
N ASP A 346 -3.23 -0.43 -12.98
CA ASP A 346 -3.65 0.72 -13.78
C ASP A 346 -2.62 1.86 -13.71
N GLY A 347 -1.93 2.10 -14.82
CA GLY A 347 -0.97 3.19 -14.94
C GLY A 347 -1.58 4.56 -15.29
N SER A 348 -2.89 4.68 -15.49
CA SER A 348 -3.52 5.90 -16.02
C SER A 348 -3.38 7.09 -15.08
N TYR A 349 -3.59 6.90 -13.79
CA TYR A 349 -3.44 7.96 -12.79
C TYR A 349 -1.98 8.38 -12.57
N MET A 350 -1.05 7.42 -12.59
CA MET A 350 0.39 7.73 -12.57
C MET A 350 0.81 8.49 -13.84
N GLN A 351 0.19 8.20 -14.98
CA GLN A 351 0.39 8.96 -16.22
C GLN A 351 -0.12 10.39 -16.10
N MET A 352 -1.35 10.60 -15.59
CA MET A 352 -1.89 11.95 -15.34
C MET A 352 -0.94 12.74 -14.43
N ALA A 353 -0.41 12.11 -13.36
CA ALA A 353 0.56 12.75 -12.47
C ALA A 353 1.87 13.11 -13.20
N ALA A 354 2.38 12.22 -14.05
CA ALA A 354 3.60 12.44 -14.83
C ALA A 354 3.46 13.57 -15.85
N GLU A 355 2.26 13.75 -16.39
CA GLU A 355 1.88 14.79 -17.35
C GLU A 355 1.40 16.09 -16.67
N LYS A 356 1.30 16.11 -15.33
CA LYS A 356 0.78 17.23 -14.52
C LYS A 356 -0.70 17.56 -14.80
N ASN A 357 -1.49 16.53 -15.11
CA ASN A 357 -2.91 16.62 -15.45
C ASN A 357 -3.84 16.17 -14.30
N LEU A 358 -3.32 16.12 -13.06
CA LEU A 358 -4.09 15.89 -11.84
C LEU A 358 -4.69 17.18 -11.30
#